data_0bc562fe1f74703cce6641dcad43b788
#
_entry.id   0bc562fe1f74703cce6641dcad43b788
#
_cell.length_a   1.000
_cell.length_b   1.000
_cell.length_c   1.000
_cell.angle_alpha   90.00
_cell.angle_beta   90.00
_cell.angle_gamma   90.00
#
_symmetry.space_group_name_H-M   'P 1'
#
loop_
_entity.id
_entity.type
_entity.pdbx_description
1 polymer ?
#
loop_
_entity_poly.entity_id
_entity_poly.type
_entity_poly.pdbx_seq_one_letter_code
_entity_poly.pdbx_strand_id
1 'polypeptide(L)'
;MSYHIYTSRGIVLSERPMREADRIYTVMTRDLGLVRALATGVRKEPSKLRGNIEPFSLSAVSFVKGREYWRLTSAELIQRISSAPAMARPLALLEKLIQGESSNPELFSAVEEAVLSTEPYNEIFEANMVSKILFHLGYLKKSDMTLDKKDLIIAINNGLQASHL
;
A
#
# COMPACT_ATOMS: atom_id res chain seq x y z
N MET A 1 -18.54 -24.57 9.94
CA MET A 1 -18.66 -23.10 9.80
C MET A 1 -18.17 -22.70 8.42
N SER A 2 -18.95 -21.93 7.69
CA SER A 2 -18.51 -21.37 6.42
C SER A 2 -17.77 -20.08 6.70
N TYR A 3 -16.52 -20.00 6.29
CA TYR A 3 -15.73 -18.76 6.35
C TYR A 3 -15.87 -18.02 5.01
N HIS A 4 -16.22 -16.74 5.08
CA HIS A 4 -16.22 -15.92 3.89
C HIS A 4 -14.78 -15.55 3.51
N ILE A 5 -14.40 -15.85 2.26
CA ILE A 5 -13.10 -15.50 1.71
C ILE A 5 -13.24 -14.19 0.91
N TYR A 6 -12.45 -13.20 1.29
CA TYR A 6 -12.37 -11.92 0.60
C TYR A 6 -11.12 -11.91 -0.27
N THR A 7 -11.29 -11.63 -1.53
CA THR A 7 -10.19 -11.55 -2.51
C THR A 7 -10.06 -10.14 -3.04
N SER A 8 -8.84 -9.64 -3.14
CA SER A 8 -8.55 -8.32 -3.67
C SER A 8 -7.12 -8.25 -4.25
N ARG A 9 -6.85 -7.23 -5.02
CA ARG A 9 -5.46 -6.83 -5.31
C ARG A 9 -4.95 -6.03 -4.13
N GLY A 10 -3.69 -6.20 -3.77
CA GLY A 10 -3.09 -5.55 -2.63
C GLY A 10 -1.64 -5.13 -2.88
N ILE A 11 -1.28 -3.98 -2.32
CA ILE A 11 0.09 -3.49 -2.26
C ILE A 11 0.58 -3.68 -0.83
N VAL A 12 1.62 -4.48 -0.67
CA VAL A 12 2.20 -4.78 0.65
C VAL A 12 3.09 -3.62 1.08
N LEU A 13 2.66 -2.88 2.10
CA LEU A 13 3.35 -1.68 2.58
C LEU A 13 4.44 -2.01 3.58
N SER A 14 4.17 -2.93 4.50
CA SER A 14 5.13 -3.33 5.54
C SER A 14 4.85 -4.73 6.08
N GLU A 15 5.82 -5.26 6.81
CA GLU A 15 5.69 -6.47 7.59
C GLU A 15 6.27 -6.29 8.98
N ARG A 16 5.78 -7.08 9.94
CA ARG A 16 6.36 -7.20 11.27
C ARG A 16 6.31 -8.63 11.76
N PRO A 17 7.31 -9.07 12.55
CA PRO A 17 7.28 -10.39 13.17
C PRO A 17 6.14 -10.47 14.18
N MET A 18 5.48 -11.63 14.25
CA MET A 18 4.47 -11.94 15.25
C MET A 18 4.93 -13.09 16.14
N ARG A 19 5.36 -14.18 15.51
CA ARG A 19 5.93 -15.39 16.11
C ARG A 19 7.14 -15.83 15.29
N GLU A 20 7.80 -16.92 15.71
CA GLU A 20 9.00 -17.41 15.02
C GLU A 20 8.81 -17.57 13.50
N ALA A 21 7.71 -18.16 13.08
CA ALA A 21 7.40 -18.42 11.66
C ALA A 21 6.29 -17.54 11.08
N ASP A 22 5.65 -16.69 11.89
CA ASP A 22 4.50 -15.89 11.52
C ASP A 22 4.87 -14.44 11.30
N ARG A 23 4.15 -13.76 10.40
CA ARG A 23 4.28 -12.34 10.11
C ARG A 23 2.91 -11.68 10.07
N ILE A 24 2.88 -10.40 10.42
CA ILE A 24 1.74 -9.53 10.12
C ILE A 24 2.15 -8.59 9.00
N TYR A 25 1.35 -8.60 7.94
CA TYR A 25 1.52 -7.71 6.80
C TYR A 25 0.49 -6.59 6.85
N THR A 26 0.94 -5.37 6.56
CA THR A 26 0.06 -4.24 6.29
C THR A 26 -0.11 -4.14 4.79
N VAL A 27 -1.33 -4.33 4.32
CA VAL A 27 -1.65 -4.39 2.90
C VAL A 27 -2.70 -3.35 2.56
N MET A 28 -2.37 -2.44 1.66
CA MET A 28 -3.36 -1.57 1.02
C MET A 28 -4.09 -2.37 -0.04
N THR A 29 -5.37 -2.63 0.17
CA THR A 29 -6.19 -3.37 -0.78
C THR A 29 -7.10 -2.44 -1.58
N ARG A 30 -7.48 -2.88 -2.78
CA ARG A 30 -8.42 -2.15 -3.61
C ARG A 30 -9.82 -2.08 -2.97
N ASP A 31 -10.30 -3.21 -2.45
CA ASP A 31 -11.71 -3.39 -2.10
C ASP A 31 -11.99 -3.37 -0.59
N LEU A 32 -10.96 -3.56 0.25
CA LEU A 32 -11.09 -3.71 1.70
C LEU A 32 -10.39 -2.59 2.51
N GLY A 33 -9.77 -1.62 1.83
CA GLY A 33 -8.96 -0.59 2.49
C GLY A 33 -7.63 -1.13 3.02
N LEU A 34 -7.16 -0.60 4.14
CA LEU A 34 -5.92 -1.03 4.78
C LEU A 34 -6.19 -2.25 5.66
N VAL A 35 -5.62 -3.38 5.29
CA VAL A 35 -5.77 -4.66 5.98
C VAL A 35 -4.48 -5.02 6.72
N ARG A 36 -4.60 -5.38 7.99
CA ARG A 36 -3.53 -6.02 8.75
C ARG A 36 -3.80 -7.51 8.81
N ALA A 37 -2.97 -8.29 8.13
CA ALA A 37 -3.18 -9.70 7.93
C ALA A 37 -2.08 -10.55 8.54
N LEU A 38 -2.47 -11.55 9.33
CA LEU A 38 -1.59 -12.57 9.87
C LEU A 38 -1.36 -13.65 8.80
N ALA A 39 -0.10 -13.86 8.46
CA ALA A 39 0.37 -14.97 7.63
C ALA A 39 1.05 -16.01 8.52
N THR A 40 0.36 -17.11 8.76
CA THR A 40 0.85 -18.19 9.62
C THR A 40 1.85 -19.05 8.86
N GLY A 41 3.01 -19.32 9.49
CA GLY A 41 4.04 -20.19 8.93
C GLY A 41 4.68 -19.68 7.65
N VAL A 42 4.56 -18.41 7.32
CA VAL A 42 5.05 -17.81 6.06
C VAL A 42 6.56 -17.97 5.87
N ARG A 43 7.32 -18.04 6.97
CA ARG A 43 8.77 -18.24 6.92
C ARG A 43 9.21 -19.68 6.72
N LYS A 44 8.32 -20.63 6.85
CA LYS A 44 8.61 -22.04 6.62
C LYS A 44 8.82 -22.31 5.13
N GLU A 45 9.79 -23.15 4.80
CA GLU A 45 10.12 -23.48 3.41
C GLU A 45 8.92 -23.95 2.58
N PRO A 46 8.03 -24.84 3.08
CA PRO A 46 6.90 -25.32 2.30
C PRO A 46 5.74 -24.32 2.19
N SER A 47 5.87 -23.09 2.73
CA SER A 47 4.79 -22.11 2.65
C SER A 47 4.55 -21.64 1.23
N LYS A 48 3.33 -21.77 0.76
CA LYS A 48 2.88 -21.20 -0.54
C LYS A 48 2.80 -19.68 -0.53
N LEU A 49 2.82 -19.05 0.65
CA LEU A 49 2.82 -17.60 0.79
C LEU A 49 4.22 -17.01 0.60
N ARG A 50 5.26 -17.80 0.87
CA ARG A 50 6.64 -17.35 0.78
C ARG A 50 6.98 -16.89 -0.64
N GLY A 51 7.51 -15.67 -0.76
CA GLY A 51 7.83 -15.08 -2.06
C GLY A 51 6.65 -14.45 -2.81
N ASN A 52 5.41 -14.71 -2.38
CA ASN A 52 4.21 -14.14 -2.96
C ASN A 52 3.61 -12.99 -2.13
N ILE A 53 4.08 -12.82 -0.90
CA ILE A 53 3.71 -11.75 0.01
C ILE A 53 4.98 -11.22 0.68
N GLU A 54 5.47 -10.10 0.22
CA GLU A 54 6.65 -9.43 0.74
C GLU A 54 6.41 -7.92 0.71
N PRO A 55 7.03 -7.13 1.61
CA PRO A 55 7.01 -5.68 1.48
C PRO A 55 7.46 -5.25 0.08
N PHE A 56 6.86 -4.20 -0.43
CA PHE A 56 7.07 -3.72 -1.80
C PHE A 56 6.72 -4.77 -2.86
N SER A 57 5.57 -5.41 -2.71
CA SER A 57 4.96 -6.24 -3.75
C SER A 57 3.52 -5.83 -4.03
N LEU A 58 3.12 -5.97 -5.28
CA LEU A 58 1.73 -5.98 -5.72
C LEU A 58 1.33 -7.44 -5.88
N SER A 59 0.31 -7.88 -5.16
CA SER A 59 -0.12 -9.28 -5.12
C SER A 59 -1.63 -9.41 -5.18
N ALA A 60 -2.12 -10.49 -5.76
CA ALA A 60 -3.49 -10.93 -5.59
C ALA A 60 -3.59 -11.67 -4.26
N VAL A 61 -4.45 -11.23 -3.36
CA VAL A 61 -4.50 -11.70 -1.98
C VAL A 61 -5.90 -12.15 -1.60
N SER A 62 -5.97 -13.16 -0.73
CA SER A 62 -7.24 -13.63 -0.15
C SER A 62 -7.13 -13.67 1.37
N PHE A 63 -8.20 -13.26 2.02
CA PHE A 63 -8.26 -13.12 3.47
C PHE A 63 -9.53 -13.75 4.02
N VAL A 64 -9.45 -14.16 5.28
CA VAL A 64 -10.59 -14.48 6.15
C VAL A 64 -10.56 -13.51 7.33
N LYS A 65 -11.72 -12.95 7.69
CA LYS A 65 -11.82 -12.02 8.80
C LYS A 65 -11.55 -12.72 10.13
N GLY A 66 -10.60 -12.21 10.91
CA GLY A 66 -10.28 -12.66 12.27
C GLY A 66 -10.77 -11.66 13.32
N ARG A 67 -10.48 -11.92 14.60
CA ARG A 67 -10.84 -11.02 15.71
C ARG A 67 -9.98 -9.77 15.74
N GLU A 68 -8.68 -9.95 15.73
CA GLU A 68 -7.69 -8.86 15.85
C GLU A 68 -7.05 -8.55 14.51
N TYR A 69 -6.69 -9.59 13.77
CA TYR A 69 -6.09 -9.50 12.44
C TYR A 69 -6.89 -10.31 11.45
N TRP A 70 -6.90 -9.86 10.21
CA TRP A 70 -7.31 -10.72 9.11
C TRP A 70 -6.32 -11.88 8.98
N ARG A 71 -6.76 -12.99 8.47
CA ARG A 71 -5.90 -14.14 8.17
C ARG A 71 -5.64 -14.20 6.67
N LEU A 72 -4.38 -14.11 6.28
CA LEU A 72 -3.99 -14.29 4.89
C LEU A 72 -4.07 -15.78 4.54
N THR A 73 -4.91 -16.10 3.57
CA THR A 73 -5.13 -17.49 3.14
C THR A 73 -4.43 -17.82 1.84
N SER A 74 -4.28 -16.85 0.94
CA SER A 74 -3.49 -17.01 -0.29
C SER A 74 -2.89 -15.68 -0.73
N ALA A 75 -1.80 -15.78 -1.47
CA ALA A 75 -1.17 -14.65 -2.15
C ALA A 75 -0.50 -15.14 -3.44
N GLU A 76 -0.65 -14.37 -4.49
CA GLU A 76 0.02 -14.58 -5.77
C GLU A 76 0.70 -13.28 -6.18
N LEU A 77 2.02 -13.32 -6.35
CA LEU A 77 2.81 -12.17 -6.75
C LEU A 77 2.43 -11.73 -8.17
N ILE A 78 2.06 -10.46 -8.33
CA ILE A 78 1.83 -9.83 -9.64
C ILE A 78 3.11 -9.12 -10.08
N GLN A 79 3.66 -8.27 -9.20
CA GLN A 79 4.87 -7.52 -9.48
C GLN A 79 5.61 -7.13 -8.21
N ARG A 80 6.93 -7.23 -8.23
CA ARG A 80 7.79 -6.62 -7.22
C ARG A 80 7.94 -5.13 -7.48
N ILE A 81 7.88 -4.33 -6.42
CA ILE A 81 8.00 -2.88 -6.47
C ILE A 81 9.46 -2.52 -6.11
N SER A 82 10.00 -1.50 -6.76
CA SER A 82 11.31 -0.98 -6.38
C SER A 82 11.32 -0.46 -4.95
N SER A 83 12.37 -0.79 -4.20
CA SER A 83 12.63 -0.22 -2.86
C SER A 83 13.36 1.13 -2.91
N ALA A 84 13.54 1.71 -4.10
CA ALA A 84 14.14 3.05 -4.24
C ALA A 84 13.42 4.09 -3.36
N PRO A 85 14.14 5.08 -2.82
CA PRO A 85 13.53 6.09 -1.94
C PRO A 85 12.33 6.80 -2.55
N ALA A 86 12.34 7.06 -3.86
CA ALA A 86 11.24 7.68 -4.58
C ALA A 86 9.95 6.84 -4.60
N MET A 87 10.03 5.55 -4.30
CA MET A 87 8.87 4.65 -4.13
C MET A 87 8.61 4.35 -2.66
N ALA A 88 9.66 4.10 -1.88
CA ALA A 88 9.55 3.70 -0.48
C ALA A 88 8.91 4.79 0.40
N ARG A 89 9.29 6.05 0.23
CA ARG A 89 8.72 7.16 1.00
C ARG A 89 7.23 7.39 0.75
N PRO A 90 6.73 7.43 -0.49
CA PRO A 90 5.30 7.50 -0.75
C PRO A 90 4.51 6.32 -0.18
N LEU A 91 5.03 5.09 -0.26
CA LEU A 91 4.35 3.91 0.32
C LEU A 91 4.32 3.95 1.85
N ALA A 92 5.39 4.44 2.49
CA ALA A 92 5.40 4.67 3.94
C ALA A 92 4.40 5.77 4.36
N LEU A 93 4.26 6.81 3.54
CA LEU A 93 3.26 7.86 3.75
C LEU A 93 1.83 7.31 3.67
N LEU A 94 1.55 6.43 2.72
CA LEU A 94 0.26 5.75 2.61
C LEU A 94 -0.11 5.02 3.90
N GLU A 95 0.82 4.25 4.47
CA GLU A 95 0.58 3.50 5.71
C GLU A 95 0.21 4.41 6.89
N LYS A 96 0.76 5.63 6.92
CA LYS A 96 0.46 6.61 7.96
C LYS A 96 -0.87 7.33 7.73
N LEU A 97 -1.21 7.63 6.49
CA LEU A 97 -2.38 8.44 6.15
C LEU A 97 -3.66 7.65 6.01
N ILE A 98 -3.59 6.40 5.56
CA ILE A 98 -4.77 5.55 5.43
C ILE A 98 -5.16 5.02 6.80
N GLN A 99 -6.41 5.25 7.18
CA GLN A 99 -6.96 4.75 8.44
C GLN A 99 -8.09 3.76 8.19
N GLY A 100 -7.93 2.57 8.80
CA GLY A 100 -8.99 1.56 8.83
C GLY A 100 -9.28 0.86 7.51
N GLU A 101 -10.37 0.11 7.53
CA GLU A 101 -10.80 -0.79 6.46
C GLU A 101 -11.76 -0.11 5.45
N SER A 102 -11.69 1.21 5.33
CA SER A 102 -12.49 1.93 4.33
C SER A 102 -11.78 1.90 2.97
N SER A 103 -12.40 1.29 1.98
CA SER A 103 -11.83 1.20 0.64
C SER A 103 -11.79 2.55 -0.06
N ASN A 104 -10.72 2.78 -0.81
CA ASN A 104 -10.59 3.91 -1.73
C ASN A 104 -10.01 3.39 -3.06
N PRO A 105 -10.88 2.85 -3.94
CA PRO A 105 -10.43 2.26 -5.20
C PRO A 105 -9.72 3.23 -6.13
N GLU A 106 -10.07 4.52 -6.09
CA GLU A 106 -9.43 5.55 -6.91
C GLU A 106 -7.99 5.80 -6.45
N LEU A 107 -7.78 5.91 -5.14
CA LEU A 107 -6.43 6.00 -4.57
C LEU A 107 -5.61 4.75 -4.89
N PHE A 108 -6.20 3.58 -4.71
CA PHE A 108 -5.53 2.32 -5.04
C PHE A 108 -5.10 2.28 -6.51
N SER A 109 -6.00 2.64 -7.43
CA SER A 109 -5.69 2.66 -8.87
C SER A 109 -4.57 3.64 -9.21
N ALA A 110 -4.54 4.82 -8.59
CA ALA A 110 -3.48 5.80 -8.79
C ALA A 110 -2.11 5.29 -8.32
N VAL A 111 -2.07 4.61 -7.17
CA VAL A 111 -0.83 4.01 -6.63
C VAL A 111 -0.40 2.81 -7.48
N GLU A 112 -1.34 1.96 -7.87
CA GLU A 112 -1.07 0.80 -8.74
C GLU A 112 -0.51 1.22 -10.09
N GLU A 113 -1.06 2.25 -10.70
CA GLU A 113 -0.55 2.83 -11.95
C GLU A 113 0.91 3.29 -11.80
N ALA A 114 1.23 3.98 -10.70
CA ALA A 114 2.60 4.38 -10.40
C ALA A 114 3.53 3.19 -10.19
N VAL A 115 3.08 2.15 -9.50
CA VAL A 115 3.83 0.91 -9.26
C VAL A 115 4.13 0.16 -10.58
N LEU A 116 3.19 0.14 -11.50
CA LEU A 116 3.30 -0.51 -12.80
C LEU A 116 3.98 0.36 -13.86
N SER A 117 4.29 1.61 -13.54
CA SER A 117 4.93 2.55 -14.46
C SER A 117 6.35 2.10 -14.80
N THR A 118 6.74 2.36 -16.04
CA THR A 118 8.12 2.17 -16.53
C THR A 118 8.97 3.44 -16.40
N GLU A 119 8.43 4.52 -15.87
CA GLU A 119 9.14 5.77 -15.65
C GLU A 119 10.25 5.63 -14.59
N PRO A 120 11.35 6.38 -14.72
CA PRO A 120 12.42 6.37 -13.73
C PRO A 120 11.93 6.84 -12.36
N TYR A 121 12.28 6.13 -11.31
CA TYR A 121 11.98 6.50 -9.91
C TYR A 121 12.95 7.59 -9.42
N ASN A 122 12.63 8.83 -9.73
CA ASN A 122 13.39 10.03 -9.35
C ASN A 122 12.53 10.97 -8.47
N GLU A 123 13.07 12.14 -8.13
CA GLU A 123 12.36 13.14 -7.31
C GLU A 123 11.05 13.63 -7.94
N ILE A 124 10.99 13.73 -9.27
CA ILE A 124 9.78 14.15 -9.98
C ILE A 124 8.71 13.07 -9.86
N PHE A 125 9.10 11.82 -10.02
CA PHE A 125 8.22 10.67 -9.82
C PHE A 125 7.66 10.65 -8.39
N GLU A 126 8.53 10.81 -7.40
CA GLU A 126 8.15 10.86 -5.99
C GLU A 126 7.15 11.99 -5.71
N ALA A 127 7.44 13.21 -6.18
CA ALA A 127 6.55 14.35 -5.99
C ALA A 127 5.17 14.13 -6.64
N ASN A 128 5.14 13.57 -7.85
CA ASN A 128 3.90 13.23 -8.54
C ASN A 128 3.11 12.15 -7.78
N MET A 129 3.77 11.13 -7.27
CA MET A 129 3.13 10.06 -6.51
C MET A 129 2.55 10.59 -5.19
N VAL A 130 3.32 11.37 -4.44
CA VAL A 130 2.86 11.99 -3.18
C VAL A 130 1.69 12.93 -3.44
N SER A 131 1.74 13.75 -4.50
CA SER A 131 0.64 14.65 -4.85
C SER A 131 -0.65 13.90 -5.18
N LYS A 132 -0.58 12.80 -5.92
CA LYS A 132 -1.74 11.93 -6.20
C LYS A 132 -2.32 11.33 -4.92
N ILE A 133 -1.48 10.86 -4.01
CA ILE A 133 -1.91 10.33 -2.71
C ILE A 133 -2.66 11.41 -1.92
N LEU A 134 -2.07 12.57 -1.76
CA LEU A 134 -2.68 13.68 -1.01
C LEU A 134 -3.97 14.19 -1.66
N PHE A 135 -4.02 14.22 -2.99
CA PHE A 135 -5.23 14.60 -3.72
C PHE A 135 -6.38 13.62 -3.45
N HIS A 136 -6.15 12.32 -3.60
CA HIS A 136 -7.19 11.30 -3.36
C HIS A 136 -7.61 11.18 -1.90
N LEU A 137 -6.79 11.65 -0.97
CA LEU A 137 -7.12 11.73 0.47
C LEU A 137 -7.73 13.10 0.87
N GLY A 138 -7.87 14.03 -0.08
CA GLY A 138 -8.52 15.32 0.16
C GLY A 138 -7.62 16.42 0.72
N TYR A 139 -6.29 16.22 0.76
CA TYR A 139 -5.33 17.21 1.25
C TYR A 139 -4.81 18.16 0.16
N LEU A 140 -5.02 17.86 -1.10
CA LEU A 140 -4.70 18.72 -2.25
C LEU A 140 -5.90 18.93 -3.13
N LYS A 141 -5.96 20.09 -3.80
CA LYS A 141 -6.97 20.42 -4.80
C LYS A 141 -6.53 19.96 -6.19
N LYS A 142 -7.47 19.76 -7.09
CA LYS A 142 -7.17 19.38 -8.48
C LYS A 142 -6.29 20.42 -9.18
N SER A 143 -6.47 21.71 -8.87
CA SER A 143 -5.62 22.79 -9.39
C SER A 143 -4.16 22.68 -8.98
N ASP A 144 -3.86 22.12 -7.81
CA ASP A 144 -2.48 21.94 -7.33
C ASP A 144 -1.72 20.90 -8.16
N MET A 145 -2.41 19.97 -8.80
CA MET A 145 -1.83 18.92 -9.64
C MET A 145 -1.23 19.44 -10.96
N THR A 146 -1.55 20.66 -11.35
CA THR A 146 -1.07 21.30 -12.58
C THR A 146 0.02 22.35 -12.32
N LEU A 147 0.46 22.50 -11.07
CA LEU A 147 1.51 23.41 -10.68
C LEU A 147 2.89 22.97 -11.21
N ASP A 148 3.79 23.92 -11.36
CA ASP A 148 5.19 23.61 -11.62
C ASP A 148 5.83 22.88 -10.41
N LYS A 149 7.02 22.32 -10.59
CA LYS A 149 7.69 21.53 -9.54
C LYS A 149 7.84 22.28 -8.23
N LYS A 150 8.17 23.57 -8.26
CA LYS A 150 8.41 24.37 -7.06
C LYS A 150 7.13 24.62 -6.28
N ASP A 151 6.09 25.05 -6.96
CA ASP A 151 4.79 25.33 -6.36
C ASP A 151 4.08 24.05 -5.91
N LEU A 152 4.26 22.94 -6.65
CA LEU A 152 3.77 21.62 -6.26
C LEU A 152 4.40 21.15 -4.95
N ILE A 153 5.72 21.32 -4.76
CA ILE A 153 6.38 20.96 -3.50
C ILE A 153 5.84 21.77 -2.33
N ILE A 154 5.57 23.08 -2.53
CA ILE A 154 4.96 23.93 -1.50
C ILE A 154 3.54 23.41 -1.16
N ALA A 155 2.74 23.09 -2.17
CA ALA A 155 1.39 22.54 -1.98
C ALA A 155 1.44 21.19 -1.25
N ILE A 156 2.38 20.30 -1.59
CA ILE A 156 2.61 19.02 -0.91
C ILE A 156 2.93 19.24 0.57
N ASN A 157 3.85 20.15 0.90
CA ASN A 157 4.23 20.42 2.28
C ASN A 157 3.05 20.96 3.09
N ASN A 158 2.24 21.85 2.50
CA ASN A 158 1.03 22.35 3.13
C ASN A 158 0.01 21.23 3.35
N GLY A 159 -0.15 20.33 2.39
CA GLY A 159 -1.02 19.14 2.50
C GLY A 159 -0.56 18.20 3.60
N LEU A 160 0.73 17.94 3.72
CA LEU A 160 1.31 17.13 4.79
C LEU A 160 1.08 17.74 6.17
N GLN A 161 1.25 19.05 6.31
CA GLN A 161 0.93 19.75 7.57
C GLN A 161 -0.55 19.65 7.92
N ALA A 162 -1.43 19.78 6.93
CA ALA A 162 -2.88 19.62 7.13
C ALA A 162 -3.27 18.21 7.55
N SER A 163 -2.49 17.19 7.18
CA SER A 163 -2.69 15.80 7.59
C SER A 163 -2.20 15.48 9.00
N HIS A 164 -1.60 16.43 9.70
CA HIS A 164 -1.00 16.28 11.03
C HIS A 164 0.17 15.27 11.08
N LEU A 165 0.92 15.14 9.99
CA LEU A 165 2.15 14.35 9.93
C LEU A 165 3.41 15.21 10.12
#